data_748370ce349b6048b667e7622ed5bd4a
#
_entry.id   748370ce349b6048b667e7622ed5bd4a
#
_cell.length_a   1.000
_cell.length_b   1.000
_cell.length_c   1.000
_cell.angle_alpha   90.00
_cell.angle_beta   90.00
_cell.angle_gamma   90.00
#
_symmetry.space_group_name_H-M   'P 1'
#
loop_
_entity.id
_entity.type
_entity.pdbx_description
1 polymer ?
#
loop_
_entity_poly.entity_id
_entity_poly.type
_entity_poly.pdbx_seq_one_letter_code
_entity_poly.pdbx_strand_id
1 'polypeptide(L)'
;YDLYGSGLPVGEALMTLDAIGSNGYALRFEVRPHPLVALLASHHIQEQASGELRDGQVRPLEYIRQTDTGRETQQAQLRFDWPAGQIAAQTHAGSAMLPLSPGVTDPLSLNLAVMSDLQRGQLPEQYALVDGIEPRIYRIRNEGEETLKTALGPVRTVRVSQTRPDGNRTTIFWFAIEWQYLPVRIARQKKGREDLRLEIRSLERSAPRN
;
A
#
# COMPACT_ATOMS: atom_id res chain seq x y z
N TYR A 1 -7.06 11.02 -3.26
CA TYR A 1 -7.81 10.00 -4.00
C TYR A 1 -9.28 10.08 -3.66
N ASP A 2 -10.11 9.82 -4.66
CA ASP A 2 -11.53 9.49 -4.45
C ASP A 2 -11.65 7.99 -4.17
N LEU A 3 -12.50 7.63 -3.21
CA LEU A 3 -12.73 6.24 -2.81
C LEU A 3 -14.12 5.78 -3.26
N TYR A 4 -14.16 4.65 -3.96
CA TYR A 4 -15.38 4.01 -4.44
C TYR A 4 -15.54 2.64 -3.82
N GLY A 5 -16.76 2.33 -3.35
CA GLY A 5 -17.19 1.00 -2.89
C GLY A 5 -18.23 0.45 -3.84
N SER A 6 -17.96 -0.67 -4.50
CA SER A 6 -18.86 -1.28 -5.49
C SER A 6 -19.38 -0.28 -6.54
N GLY A 7 -18.50 0.64 -6.98
CA GLY A 7 -18.81 1.65 -8.00
C GLY A 7 -19.46 2.95 -7.48
N LEU A 8 -19.83 3.03 -6.20
CA LEU A 8 -20.40 4.24 -5.59
C LEU A 8 -19.33 5.03 -4.83
N PRO A 9 -19.35 6.38 -4.86
CA PRO A 9 -18.42 7.19 -4.08
C PRO A 9 -18.74 7.03 -2.59
N VAL A 10 -17.74 6.59 -1.81
CA VAL A 10 -17.90 6.27 -0.39
C VAL A 10 -16.98 7.09 0.51
N GLY A 11 -16.03 7.82 -0.02
CA GLY A 11 -15.10 8.61 0.76
C GLY A 11 -13.91 9.12 -0.04
N GLU A 12 -12.89 9.49 0.69
CA GLU A 12 -11.62 10.00 0.17
C GLU A 12 -10.46 9.28 0.85
N ALA A 13 -9.29 9.28 0.21
CA ALA A 13 -8.07 8.80 0.83
C ALA A 13 -6.92 9.77 0.54
N LEU A 14 -6.04 9.93 1.53
CA LEU A 14 -4.79 10.68 1.41
C LEU A 14 -3.61 9.72 1.58
N MET A 15 -2.67 9.79 0.65
CA MET A 15 -1.38 9.11 0.75
C MET A 15 -0.27 10.15 0.69
N THR A 16 0.66 10.09 1.64
CA THR A 16 1.87 10.94 1.64
C THR A 16 3.11 10.06 1.67
N LEU A 17 4.13 10.52 0.94
CA LEU A 17 5.48 9.94 0.95
C LEU A 17 6.47 11.07 1.22
N ASP A 18 7.14 11.01 2.35
CA ASP A 18 8.17 11.95 2.77
C ASP A 18 9.55 11.27 2.73
N ALA A 19 10.54 11.95 2.17
CA ALA A 19 11.95 11.55 2.29
C ALA A 19 12.49 11.98 3.66
N ILE A 20 13.17 11.08 4.35
CA ILE A 20 13.77 11.31 5.67
C ILE A 20 15.29 11.15 5.56
N GLY A 21 16.01 12.25 5.73
CA GLY A 21 17.47 12.24 5.53
C GLY A 21 17.85 11.82 4.12
N SER A 22 18.95 11.07 3.97
CA SER A 22 19.47 10.64 2.65
C SER A 22 18.79 9.41 2.09
N ASN A 23 18.34 8.48 2.92
CA ASN A 23 17.86 7.17 2.48
C ASN A 23 16.54 6.75 3.14
N GLY A 24 16.06 7.48 4.14
CA GLY A 24 14.85 7.15 4.87
C GLY A 24 13.59 7.58 4.14
N TYR A 25 12.49 6.89 4.41
CA TYR A 25 11.14 7.26 3.98
C TYR A 25 10.15 7.19 5.12
N ALA A 26 9.09 7.98 5.01
CA ALA A 26 7.87 7.84 5.79
C ALA A 26 6.66 7.87 4.85
N LEU A 27 5.83 6.86 4.97
CA LEU A 27 4.56 6.74 4.25
C LEU A 27 3.41 6.90 5.23
N ARG A 28 2.35 7.59 4.84
CA ARG A 28 1.08 7.64 5.55
C ARG A 28 -0.05 7.44 4.58
N PHE A 29 -1.05 6.71 5.02
CA PHE A 29 -2.27 6.49 4.26
C PHE A 29 -3.46 6.64 5.21
N GLU A 30 -4.42 7.46 4.83
CA GLU A 30 -5.62 7.73 5.62
C GLU A 30 -6.85 7.63 4.72
N VAL A 31 -7.85 6.87 5.18
CA VAL A 31 -9.16 6.76 4.53
C VAL A 31 -10.20 7.49 5.37
N ARG A 32 -10.94 8.40 4.75
CA ARG A 32 -12.02 9.16 5.35
C ARG A 32 -13.33 8.85 4.62
N PRO A 33 -14.26 8.12 5.24
CA PRO A 33 -15.57 7.89 4.64
C PRO A 33 -16.38 9.18 4.55
N HIS A 34 -17.26 9.28 3.55
CA HIS A 34 -18.24 10.36 3.51
C HIS A 34 -19.19 10.28 4.73
N PRO A 35 -19.65 11.43 5.26
CA PRO A 35 -20.47 11.46 6.48
C PRO A 35 -21.71 10.55 6.42
N LEU A 36 -22.38 10.46 5.27
CA LEU A 36 -23.55 9.59 5.09
C LEU A 36 -23.21 8.10 5.12
N VAL A 37 -22.01 7.74 4.61
CA VAL A 37 -21.50 6.37 4.64
C VAL A 37 -21.01 6.01 6.04
N ALA A 38 -20.40 6.96 6.74
CA ALA A 38 -19.92 6.81 8.12
C ALA A 38 -21.05 6.46 9.10
N LEU A 39 -22.27 6.91 8.85
CA LEU A 39 -23.45 6.53 9.64
C LEU A 39 -23.84 5.06 9.51
N LEU A 40 -23.50 4.44 8.36
CA LEU A 40 -23.88 3.05 8.05
C LEU A 40 -22.73 2.06 8.25
N ALA A 41 -21.49 2.50 8.02
CA ALA A 41 -20.28 1.68 8.11
C ALA A 41 -19.07 2.60 8.31
N SER A 42 -18.83 3.02 9.56
CA SER A 42 -17.65 3.82 9.91
C SER A 42 -16.40 2.93 9.92
N HIS A 43 -15.61 3.00 8.87
CA HIS A 43 -14.25 2.43 8.84
C HIS A 43 -13.27 3.57 8.53
N HIS A 44 -12.74 4.16 9.57
CA HIS A 44 -11.60 5.07 9.45
C HIS A 44 -10.32 4.24 9.54
N ILE A 45 -9.51 4.29 8.49
CA ILE A 45 -8.26 3.53 8.41
C ILE A 45 -7.12 4.53 8.38
N GLN A 46 -6.16 4.35 9.25
CA GLN A 46 -4.88 5.06 9.24
C GLN A 46 -3.75 4.04 9.19
N GLU A 47 -2.85 4.21 8.23
CA GLU A 47 -1.64 3.41 8.11
C GLU A 47 -0.43 4.32 8.07
N GLN A 48 0.64 3.88 8.72
CA GLN A 48 1.93 4.55 8.70
C GLN A 48 3.01 3.49 8.52
N ALA A 49 3.98 3.80 7.67
CA ALA A 49 5.17 2.98 7.51
C ALA A 49 6.40 3.87 7.45
N SER A 50 7.50 3.40 7.99
CA SER A 50 8.80 4.04 7.87
C SER A 50 9.87 3.00 7.61
N GLY A 51 10.94 3.43 6.95
CA GLY A 51 12.04 2.55 6.61
C GLY A 51 13.14 3.28 5.87
N GLU A 52 13.98 2.52 5.20
CA GLU A 52 15.08 3.02 4.40
C GLU A 52 15.11 2.37 3.01
N LEU A 53 15.65 3.11 2.03
CA LEU A 53 16.07 2.54 0.76
C LEU A 53 17.56 2.24 0.83
N ARG A 54 17.93 0.98 0.63
CA ARG A 54 19.32 0.53 0.64
C ARG A 54 19.59 -0.24 -0.63
N ASP A 55 20.52 0.24 -1.44
CA ASP A 55 20.86 -0.36 -2.75
C ASP A 55 19.63 -0.54 -3.66
N GLY A 56 18.71 0.44 -3.63
CA GLY A 56 17.44 0.41 -4.36
C GLY A 56 16.40 -0.55 -3.79
N GLN A 57 16.66 -1.22 -2.70
CA GLN A 57 15.72 -2.09 -2.00
C GLN A 57 15.05 -1.34 -0.84
N VAL A 58 13.74 -1.54 -0.72
CA VAL A 58 12.97 -1.03 0.41
C VAL A 58 13.17 -1.94 1.62
N ARG A 59 13.59 -1.36 2.73
CA ARG A 59 13.74 -2.03 4.03
C ARG A 59 12.82 -1.36 5.04
N PRO A 60 11.63 -1.91 5.31
CA PRO A 60 10.76 -1.41 6.36
C PRO A 60 11.44 -1.49 7.72
N LEU A 61 11.16 -0.51 8.59
CA LEU A 61 11.55 -0.49 10.00
C LEU A 61 10.35 -0.61 10.91
N GLU A 62 9.28 0.11 10.60
CA GLU A 62 8.05 0.07 11.37
C GLU A 62 6.82 0.24 10.47
N TYR A 63 5.75 -0.47 10.81
CA TYR A 63 4.43 -0.31 10.22
C TYR A 63 3.37 -0.33 11.31
N ILE A 64 2.44 0.61 11.25
CA ILE A 64 1.31 0.72 12.17
C ILE A 64 0.04 0.88 11.35
N ARG A 65 -0.99 0.11 11.66
CA ARG A 65 -2.34 0.29 11.14
C ARG A 65 -3.33 0.42 12.29
N GLN A 66 -4.17 1.43 12.21
CA GLN A 66 -5.32 1.62 13.08
C GLN A 66 -6.59 1.59 12.22
N THR A 67 -7.56 0.79 12.65
CA THR A 67 -8.87 0.69 12.00
C THR A 67 -9.94 0.94 13.05
N ASP A 68 -10.64 2.06 12.92
CA ASP A 68 -11.81 2.35 13.74
C ASP A 68 -13.05 1.83 13.01
N THR A 69 -13.75 0.90 13.64
CA THR A 69 -14.98 0.29 13.10
C THR A 69 -16.25 0.97 13.63
N GLY A 70 -16.10 2.07 14.39
CA GLY A 70 -17.20 2.73 15.11
C GLY A 70 -17.67 1.98 16.36
N ARG A 71 -17.20 0.75 16.59
CA ARG A 71 -17.45 -0.05 17.81
C ARG A 71 -16.17 -0.27 18.61
N GLU A 72 -15.06 -0.44 17.91
CA GLU A 72 -13.74 -0.68 18.49
C GLU A 72 -12.67 -0.15 17.58
N THR A 73 -11.51 0.17 18.13
CA THR A 73 -10.29 0.48 17.38
C THR A 73 -9.38 -0.74 17.39
N GLN A 74 -9.15 -1.31 16.22
CA GLN A 74 -8.21 -2.40 16.02
C GLN A 74 -6.86 -1.84 15.62
N GLN A 75 -5.79 -2.35 16.20
CA GLN A 75 -4.41 -1.95 15.87
C GLN A 75 -3.60 -3.16 15.43
N ALA A 76 -2.74 -2.94 14.44
CA ALA A 76 -1.66 -3.85 14.07
C ALA A 76 -0.35 -3.06 14.01
N GLN A 77 0.72 -3.65 14.53
CA GLN A 77 2.07 -3.08 14.52
C GLN A 77 3.08 -4.12 14.13
N LEU A 78 4.01 -3.73 13.25
CA LEU A 78 5.18 -4.53 12.85
C LEU A 78 6.44 -3.72 13.14
N ARG A 79 7.45 -4.35 13.73
CA ARG A 79 8.80 -3.79 13.88
C ARG A 79 9.79 -4.74 13.27
N PHE A 80 10.61 -4.24 12.35
CA PHE A 80 11.59 -5.00 11.59
C PHE A 80 12.99 -4.77 12.18
N ASP A 81 13.53 -5.77 12.83
CA ASP A 81 14.90 -5.77 13.36
C ASP A 81 15.82 -6.50 12.35
N TRP A 82 16.42 -5.73 11.45
CA TRP A 82 17.29 -6.25 10.40
C TRP A 82 18.57 -6.88 10.95
N PRO A 83 19.24 -6.28 11.97
CA PRO A 83 20.40 -6.91 12.62
C PRO A 83 20.07 -8.24 13.29
N ALA A 84 18.96 -8.33 13.99
CA ALA A 84 18.52 -9.57 14.65
C ALA A 84 17.85 -10.58 13.71
N GLY A 85 17.51 -10.18 12.47
CA GLY A 85 16.82 -11.04 11.51
C GLY A 85 15.40 -11.40 11.93
N GLN A 86 14.68 -10.49 12.61
CA GLN A 86 13.37 -10.77 13.20
C GLN A 86 12.36 -9.63 12.95
N ILE A 87 11.09 -10.01 12.94
CA ILE A 87 9.95 -9.09 12.88
C ILE A 87 9.09 -9.33 14.11
N ALA A 88 8.93 -8.32 14.96
CA ALA A 88 7.95 -8.34 16.03
C ALA A 88 6.59 -7.91 15.46
N ALA A 89 5.63 -8.82 15.43
CA ALA A 89 4.28 -8.57 14.95
C ALA A 89 3.30 -8.56 16.12
N GLN A 90 2.48 -7.53 16.21
CA GLN A 90 1.43 -7.39 17.22
C GLN A 90 0.13 -6.98 16.57
N THR A 91 -0.97 -7.66 16.88
CA THR A 91 -2.32 -7.35 16.41
C THR A 91 -3.32 -7.52 17.54
N HIS A 92 -4.57 -7.12 17.32
CA HIS A 92 -5.67 -7.41 18.26
C HIS A 92 -5.90 -8.93 18.48
N ALA A 93 -5.48 -9.77 17.51
CA ALA A 93 -5.64 -11.23 17.57
C ALA A 93 -4.46 -11.94 18.28
N GLY A 94 -3.37 -11.22 18.60
CA GLY A 94 -2.18 -11.79 19.24
C GLY A 94 -0.88 -11.18 18.76
N SER A 95 0.23 -11.80 19.17
CA SER A 95 1.58 -11.38 18.81
C SER A 95 2.43 -12.58 18.34
N ALA A 96 3.42 -12.30 17.50
CA ALA A 96 4.38 -13.30 17.03
C ALA A 96 5.75 -12.67 16.78
N MET A 97 6.80 -13.47 16.92
CA MET A 97 8.13 -13.18 16.40
C MET A 97 8.32 -13.98 15.11
N LEU A 98 8.52 -13.28 14.01
CA LEU A 98 8.62 -13.88 12.68
C LEU A 98 10.07 -13.76 12.16
N PRO A 99 10.56 -14.72 11.36
CA PRO A 99 11.86 -14.59 10.71
C PRO A 99 11.79 -13.46 9.65
N LEU A 100 12.80 -12.60 9.65
CA LEU A 100 12.97 -11.54 8.65
C LEU A 100 13.77 -12.12 7.48
N SER A 101 13.14 -12.18 6.31
CA SER A 101 13.76 -12.62 5.06
C SER A 101 14.05 -11.42 4.15
N PRO A 102 15.07 -11.47 3.28
CA PRO A 102 15.27 -10.43 2.28
C PRO A 102 14.03 -10.22 1.42
N GLY A 103 13.68 -8.94 1.15
CA GLY A 103 12.53 -8.58 0.33
C GLY A 103 11.17 -8.69 1.03
N VAL A 104 11.13 -9.04 2.33
CA VAL A 104 9.89 -8.98 3.10
C VAL A 104 9.47 -7.52 3.33
N THR A 105 8.17 -7.26 3.24
CA THR A 105 7.63 -5.91 3.38
C THR A 105 6.32 -5.88 4.16
N ASP A 106 5.86 -4.69 4.52
CA ASP A 106 4.52 -4.42 5.06
C ASP A 106 3.58 -3.94 3.93
N PRO A 107 2.25 -3.88 4.18
CA PRO A 107 1.25 -3.52 3.17
C PRO A 107 1.45 -2.14 2.55
N LEU A 108 1.95 -1.15 3.31
CA LEU A 108 2.10 0.21 2.83
C LEU A 108 3.43 0.39 2.09
N SER A 109 4.53 -0.13 2.65
CA SER A 109 5.87 -0.09 2.05
C SER A 109 5.96 -0.91 0.76
N LEU A 110 5.07 -1.89 0.55
CA LEU A 110 4.98 -2.63 -0.71
C LEU A 110 4.78 -1.71 -1.92
N ASN A 111 4.00 -0.62 -1.78
CA ASN A 111 3.82 0.33 -2.88
C ASN A 111 5.16 0.92 -3.31
N LEU A 112 5.98 1.34 -2.34
CA LEU A 112 7.31 1.89 -2.62
C LEU A 112 8.27 0.83 -3.18
N ALA A 113 8.18 -0.42 -2.71
CA ALA A 113 8.97 -1.52 -3.25
C ALA A 113 8.65 -1.78 -4.73
N VAL A 114 7.36 -1.86 -5.07
CA VAL A 114 6.93 -2.02 -6.47
C VAL A 114 7.35 -0.82 -7.34
N MET A 115 7.19 0.42 -6.85
CA MET A 115 7.66 1.62 -7.56
C MET A 115 9.16 1.54 -7.84
N SER A 116 9.97 1.19 -6.85
CA SER A 116 11.42 1.05 -6.98
C SER A 116 11.82 -0.06 -7.97
N ASP A 117 11.14 -1.21 -7.90
CA ASP A 117 11.42 -2.34 -8.78
C ASP A 117 11.01 -2.05 -10.23
N LEU A 118 9.88 -1.35 -10.45
CA LEU A 118 9.47 -0.89 -11.78
C LEU A 118 10.46 0.12 -12.37
N GLN A 119 10.99 1.06 -11.56
CA GLN A 119 12.02 2.00 -12.00
C GLN A 119 13.31 1.31 -12.45
N ARG A 120 13.66 0.19 -11.81
CA ARG A 120 14.83 -0.63 -12.19
C ARG A 120 14.54 -1.64 -13.30
N GLY A 121 13.28 -1.79 -13.72
CA GLY A 121 12.88 -2.83 -14.67
C GLY A 121 13.00 -4.25 -14.08
N GLN A 122 12.91 -4.41 -12.76
CA GLN A 122 13.18 -5.65 -12.04
C GLN A 122 12.01 -6.09 -11.15
N LEU A 123 10.77 -5.90 -11.61
CA LEU A 123 9.60 -6.32 -10.86
C LEU A 123 9.61 -7.85 -10.63
N PRO A 124 9.66 -8.33 -9.38
CA PRO A 124 9.66 -9.77 -9.10
C PRO A 124 8.26 -10.36 -9.28
N GLU A 125 8.18 -11.68 -9.47
CA GLU A 125 6.91 -12.40 -9.59
C GLU A 125 6.16 -12.57 -8.27
N GLN A 126 6.82 -12.28 -7.14
CA GLN A 126 6.23 -12.42 -5.81
C GLN A 126 6.89 -11.50 -4.77
N TYR A 127 6.11 -11.11 -3.77
CA TYR A 127 6.60 -10.45 -2.56
C TYR A 127 6.18 -11.22 -1.32
N ALA A 128 7.08 -11.29 -0.34
CA ALA A 128 6.73 -11.71 1.00
C ALA A 128 6.15 -10.50 1.76
N LEU A 129 4.91 -10.62 2.22
CA LEU A 129 4.17 -9.57 2.90
C LEU A 129 3.75 -10.02 4.29
N VAL A 130 3.99 -9.19 5.30
CA VAL A 130 3.45 -9.37 6.65
C VAL A 130 2.34 -8.35 6.86
N ASP A 131 1.09 -8.82 6.96
CA ASP A 131 -0.10 -7.98 7.20
C ASP A 131 -0.86 -8.38 8.48
N GLY A 132 -0.23 -9.23 9.31
CA GLY A 132 -0.74 -9.77 10.56
C GLY A 132 0.37 -10.44 11.35
N ILE A 133 0.10 -11.61 11.91
CA ILE A 133 1.07 -12.42 12.67
C ILE A 133 1.72 -13.54 11.84
N GLU A 134 1.52 -13.55 10.54
CA GLU A 134 2.07 -14.54 9.62
C GLU A 134 2.53 -13.86 8.32
N PRO A 135 3.70 -14.23 7.79
CA PRO A 135 4.11 -13.81 6.46
C PRO A 135 3.31 -14.56 5.40
N ARG A 136 3.00 -13.90 4.29
CA ARG A 136 2.30 -14.46 3.15
C ARG A 136 3.01 -14.10 1.86
N ILE A 137 3.06 -15.04 0.91
CA ILE A 137 3.62 -14.80 -0.41
C ILE A 137 2.51 -14.36 -1.36
N TYR A 138 2.59 -13.14 -1.85
CA TYR A 138 1.69 -12.60 -2.84
C TYR A 138 2.28 -12.74 -4.24
N ARG A 139 1.49 -13.23 -5.19
CA ARG A 139 1.90 -13.27 -6.60
C ARG A 139 1.71 -11.90 -7.23
N ILE A 140 2.72 -11.49 -7.97
CA ILE A 140 2.75 -10.23 -8.70
C ILE A 140 2.81 -10.55 -10.20
N ARG A 141 2.04 -9.80 -10.99
CA ARG A 141 2.09 -9.89 -12.43
C ARG A 141 2.12 -8.50 -13.03
N ASN A 142 3.08 -8.25 -13.90
CA ASN A 142 3.04 -7.11 -14.80
C ASN A 142 2.05 -7.45 -15.93
N GLU A 143 0.97 -6.67 -16.05
CA GLU A 143 -0.08 -6.89 -17.03
C GLU A 143 0.06 -5.95 -18.25
N GLY A 144 1.19 -5.23 -18.34
CA GLY A 144 1.52 -4.36 -19.46
C GLY A 144 1.19 -2.89 -19.21
N GLU A 145 1.39 -2.10 -20.26
CA GLU A 145 1.17 -0.65 -20.24
C GLU A 145 -0.20 -0.30 -20.84
N GLU A 146 -0.84 0.70 -20.26
CA GLU A 146 -2.04 1.30 -20.82
C GLU A 146 -2.16 2.78 -20.47
N THR A 147 -2.94 3.54 -21.23
CA THR A 147 -3.26 4.92 -20.93
C THR A 147 -4.55 4.98 -20.14
N LEU A 148 -4.46 5.44 -18.89
CA LEU A 148 -5.57 5.60 -18.00
C LEU A 148 -6.10 7.04 -18.05
N LYS A 149 -7.42 7.22 -18.15
CA LYS A 149 -8.06 8.53 -17.96
C LYS A 149 -8.22 8.78 -16.46
N THR A 150 -7.66 9.89 -15.97
CA THR A 150 -7.73 10.32 -14.57
C THR A 150 -8.29 11.73 -14.47
N ALA A 151 -8.58 12.19 -13.24
CA ALA A 151 -8.96 13.59 -12.98
C ALA A 151 -7.84 14.59 -13.37
N LEU A 152 -6.58 14.12 -13.46
CA LEU A 152 -5.41 14.91 -13.86
C LEU A 152 -5.12 14.82 -15.38
N GLY A 153 -6.02 14.22 -16.16
CA GLY A 153 -5.85 13.96 -17.59
C GLY A 153 -5.45 12.51 -17.91
N PRO A 154 -5.11 12.22 -19.17
CA PRO A 154 -4.62 10.91 -19.59
C PRO A 154 -3.20 10.69 -19.04
N VAL A 155 -2.97 9.53 -18.43
CA VAL A 155 -1.68 9.14 -17.82
C VAL A 155 -1.26 7.79 -18.35
N ARG A 156 -0.02 7.65 -18.83
CA ARG A 156 0.56 6.34 -19.18
C ARG A 156 0.90 5.59 -17.91
N THR A 157 0.43 4.36 -17.83
CA THR A 157 0.58 3.52 -16.62
C THR A 157 1.08 2.13 -16.95
N VAL A 158 1.79 1.52 -15.99
CA VAL A 158 2.00 0.07 -15.93
C VAL A 158 0.95 -0.51 -15.01
N ARG A 159 0.22 -1.51 -15.48
CA ARG A 159 -0.77 -2.24 -14.71
C ARG A 159 -0.11 -3.45 -14.03
N VAL A 160 -0.24 -3.53 -12.72
CA VAL A 160 0.33 -4.61 -11.91
C VAL A 160 -0.76 -5.23 -11.05
N SER A 161 -0.92 -6.56 -11.10
CA SER A 161 -1.82 -7.28 -10.20
C SER A 161 -1.05 -7.96 -9.08
N GLN A 162 -1.63 -7.88 -7.87
CA GLN A 162 -1.19 -8.54 -6.66
C GLN A 162 -2.27 -9.50 -6.18
N THR A 163 -2.01 -10.79 -6.20
CA THR A 163 -2.98 -11.81 -5.82
C THR A 163 -2.57 -12.52 -4.53
N ARG A 164 -3.52 -12.62 -3.59
CA ARG A 164 -3.33 -13.36 -2.33
C ARG A 164 -3.08 -14.85 -2.60
N PRO A 165 -2.38 -15.56 -1.67
CA PRO A 165 -2.12 -16.99 -1.82
C PRO A 165 -3.38 -17.84 -2.04
N ASP A 166 -4.49 -17.47 -1.39
CA ASP A 166 -5.78 -18.15 -1.50
C ASP A 166 -6.55 -17.86 -2.81
N GLY A 167 -6.03 -16.93 -3.63
CA GLY A 167 -6.66 -16.51 -4.89
C GLY A 167 -7.95 -15.70 -4.75
N ASN A 168 -8.49 -15.55 -3.54
CA ASN A 168 -9.81 -14.93 -3.30
C ASN A 168 -9.82 -13.41 -3.44
N ARG A 169 -8.65 -12.78 -3.38
CA ARG A 169 -8.48 -11.33 -3.46
C ARG A 169 -7.31 -10.98 -4.38
N THR A 170 -7.59 -10.10 -5.33
CA THR A 170 -6.58 -9.47 -6.19
C THR A 170 -6.68 -7.97 -6.02
N THR A 171 -5.54 -7.32 -5.84
CA THR A 171 -5.43 -5.86 -5.91
C THR A 171 -4.71 -5.50 -7.20
N ILE A 172 -5.28 -4.61 -7.98
CA ILE A 172 -4.72 -4.12 -9.25
C ILE A 172 -4.28 -2.68 -9.02
N PHE A 173 -3.06 -2.39 -9.42
CA PHE A 173 -2.45 -1.08 -9.33
C PHE A 173 -2.18 -0.56 -10.73
N TRP A 174 -2.36 0.73 -10.96
CA TRP A 174 -1.91 1.47 -12.13
C TRP A 174 -0.85 2.47 -11.70
N PHE A 175 0.37 2.20 -12.07
CA PHE A 175 1.54 3.00 -11.72
C PHE A 175 1.88 3.95 -12.85
N ALA A 176 1.84 5.28 -12.61
CA ALA A 176 2.12 6.33 -13.59
C ALA A 176 3.61 6.38 -13.94
N ILE A 177 3.95 6.09 -15.18
CA ILE A 177 5.35 6.01 -15.66
C ILE A 177 6.07 7.36 -15.48
N GLU A 178 5.45 8.46 -15.92
CA GLU A 178 6.04 9.80 -15.86
C GLU A 178 6.11 10.37 -14.43
N TRP A 179 5.43 9.75 -13.45
CA TRP A 179 5.40 10.20 -12.05
C TRP A 179 6.17 9.25 -11.14
N GLN A 180 7.28 8.69 -11.63
CA GLN A 180 8.14 7.75 -10.89
C GLN A 180 7.35 6.53 -10.40
N TYR A 181 6.44 6.06 -11.22
CA TYR A 181 5.56 4.93 -10.89
C TYR A 181 4.67 5.16 -9.67
N LEU A 182 4.24 6.41 -9.42
CA LEU A 182 3.22 6.68 -8.39
C LEU A 182 1.92 5.93 -8.74
N PRO A 183 1.27 5.24 -7.78
CA PRO A 183 -0.02 4.60 -8.04
C PRO A 183 -1.12 5.66 -8.25
N VAL A 184 -1.77 5.65 -9.41
CA VAL A 184 -2.85 6.60 -9.77
C VAL A 184 -4.23 5.99 -9.69
N ARG A 185 -4.31 4.66 -9.72
CA ARG A 185 -5.52 3.89 -9.42
C ARG A 185 -5.12 2.62 -8.69
N ILE A 186 -5.92 2.26 -7.70
CA ILE A 186 -5.80 0.99 -6.96
C ILE A 186 -7.20 0.39 -6.92
N ALA A 187 -7.40 -0.81 -7.45
CA ALA A 187 -8.68 -1.50 -7.44
C ALA A 187 -8.55 -2.85 -6.75
N ARG A 188 -9.38 -3.08 -5.76
CA ARG A 188 -9.45 -4.38 -5.09
C ARG A 188 -10.60 -5.19 -5.65
N GLN A 189 -10.31 -6.44 -5.97
CA GLN A 189 -11.30 -7.41 -6.43
C GLN A 189 -11.44 -8.54 -5.41
N LYS A 190 -12.66 -8.91 -5.12
CA LYS A 190 -13.01 -10.08 -4.31
C LYS A 190 -13.84 -11.02 -5.18
N LYS A 191 -13.35 -12.26 -5.35
CA LYS A 191 -13.99 -13.26 -6.23
C LYS A 191 -14.27 -12.71 -7.63
N GLY A 192 -13.31 -11.99 -8.22
CA GLY A 192 -13.40 -11.43 -9.57
C GLY A 192 -14.28 -10.18 -9.74
N ARG A 193 -14.88 -9.64 -8.66
CA ARG A 193 -15.68 -8.41 -8.68
C ARG A 193 -14.99 -7.30 -7.93
N GLU A 194 -14.93 -6.10 -8.52
CA GLU A 194 -14.40 -4.91 -7.85
C GLU A 194 -15.30 -4.55 -6.65
N ASP A 195 -14.70 -4.52 -5.47
CA ASP A 195 -15.38 -4.13 -4.23
C ASP A 195 -14.88 -2.80 -3.67
N LEU A 196 -13.68 -2.38 -4.07
CA LEU A 196 -13.09 -1.09 -3.66
C LEU A 196 -12.22 -0.55 -4.78
N ARG A 197 -12.25 0.77 -4.98
CA ARG A 197 -11.35 1.47 -5.90
C ARG A 197 -10.95 2.82 -5.35
N LEU A 198 -9.67 3.13 -5.48
CA LEU A 198 -9.06 4.44 -5.26
C LEU A 198 -8.69 5.03 -6.63
N GLU A 199 -9.05 6.29 -6.88
CA GLU A 199 -8.65 7.02 -8.08
C GLU A 199 -8.00 8.34 -7.70
N ILE A 200 -6.89 8.65 -8.33
CA ILE A 200 -6.18 9.90 -8.06
C ILE A 200 -7.06 11.10 -8.42
N ARG A 201 -7.20 12.04 -7.47
CA ARG A 201 -7.91 13.30 -7.64
C ARG A 201 -6.95 14.48 -7.78
N SER A 202 -5.92 14.50 -6.96
CA SER A 202 -4.90 15.54 -6.96
C SER A 202 -3.54 14.97 -6.59
N LEU A 203 -2.48 15.64 -7.03
CA LEU A 203 -1.10 15.32 -6.70
C LEU A 203 -0.39 16.61 -6.30
N GLU A 204 0.11 16.67 -5.08
CA GLU A 204 0.95 17.74 -4.59
C GLU A 204 2.38 17.24 -4.45
N ARG A 205 3.34 18.05 -4.91
CA ARG A 205 4.76 17.80 -4.73
C ARG A 205 5.34 18.93 -3.93
N SER A 206 5.84 18.65 -2.74
CA SER A 206 6.65 19.63 -2.00
C SER A 206 8.04 19.71 -2.61
N ALA A 207 8.58 20.93 -2.71
CA ALA A 207 10.00 21.10 -3.03
C ALA A 207 10.85 20.38 -1.98
N PRO A 208 12.01 19.79 -2.36
CA PRO A 208 12.93 19.21 -1.38
C PRO A 208 13.27 20.26 -0.33
N ARG A 209 13.11 19.93 0.95
CA ARG A 209 13.58 20.77 2.03
C ARG A 209 15.11 20.69 2.02
N ASN A 210 15.74 21.83 1.69
CA ASN A 210 17.20 22.01 1.80
C ASN A 210 17.65 21.86 3.25
#